data_61d29b6442cb466890f9dc33d707915a
#
_entry.id   61d29b6442cb466890f9dc33d707915a
#
_cell.length_a   1.000
_cell.length_b   1.000
_cell.length_c   1.000
_cell.angle_alpha   90.00
_cell.angle_beta   90.00
_cell.angle_gamma   90.00
#
_symmetry.space_group_name_H-M   'P 1'
#
loop_
_entity.id
_entity.type
_entity.pdbx_description
1 polymer ?
#
loop_
_entity_poly.entity_id
_entity_poly.type
_entity_poly.pdbx_seq_one_letter_code
_entity_poly.pdbx_strand_id
1 'polypeptide(L)'
;MNAGVLASAYVMTLLEDEELAVESRPVYERLYLQQYEHFRELAKLFYSSNRTADSYFWEARRLQPEAFDLPARTAFIKAVAGQPAAGYERVVIDRAEAPEQFVAAVRESEIEVSDRQKVAEANRNAVATAVPLIAKNVELVIEPVLESGMFVRSYVIRSPKRPVGTAVSPIVAAALALADGNRSVMEIIERLSTEHEIQLGEVAPVIASSFEILYIDGVIEELMTT
;
A
#
# COMPACT_ATOMS: atom_id res chain seq x y z
N MET A 1 -10.77 9.07 4.82
CA MET A 1 -10.35 10.51 4.85
C MET A 1 -11.54 11.37 4.43
N ASN A 2 -11.75 12.54 5.02
CA ASN A 2 -12.87 13.42 4.62
C ASN A 2 -12.46 14.21 3.36
N ALA A 3 -13.35 14.31 2.34
CA ALA A 3 -13.08 15.04 1.09
C ALA A 3 -12.63 16.49 1.34
N GLY A 4 -13.17 17.14 2.40
CA GLY A 4 -12.74 18.47 2.80
C GLY A 4 -11.29 18.55 3.27
N VAL A 5 -10.78 17.53 3.98
CA VAL A 5 -9.38 17.47 4.41
C VAL A 5 -8.46 17.29 3.20
N LEU A 6 -8.84 16.46 2.24
CA LEU A 6 -8.08 16.28 1.02
C LEU A 6 -8.04 17.55 0.17
N ALA A 7 -9.18 18.26 0.04
CA ALA A 7 -9.27 19.52 -0.67
C ALA A 7 -8.45 20.62 0.02
N SER A 8 -8.49 20.70 1.36
CA SER A 8 -7.68 21.69 2.10
C SER A 8 -6.18 21.44 1.92
N ALA A 9 -5.75 20.18 1.91
CA ALA A 9 -4.36 19.83 1.66
C ALA A 9 -3.89 20.27 0.26
N TYR A 10 -4.74 20.08 -0.76
CA TYR A 10 -4.42 20.54 -2.11
C TYR A 10 -4.34 22.07 -2.21
N VAL A 11 -5.27 22.78 -1.56
CA VAL A 11 -5.26 24.26 -1.50
C VAL A 11 -4.02 24.76 -0.76
N MET A 12 -3.65 24.14 0.36
CA MET A 12 -2.42 24.51 1.09
C MET A 12 -1.18 24.33 0.23
N THR A 13 -1.08 23.20 -0.50
CA THR A 13 0.02 22.98 -1.44
C THR A 13 0.03 24.03 -2.55
N LEU A 14 -1.14 24.40 -3.11
CA LEU A 14 -1.25 25.41 -4.14
C LEU A 14 -0.80 26.81 -3.67
N LEU A 15 -1.06 27.15 -2.43
CA LEU A 15 -0.66 28.44 -1.84
C LEU A 15 0.84 28.53 -1.55
N GLU A 16 1.50 27.40 -1.29
CA GLU A 16 2.91 27.34 -0.96
C GLU A 16 3.81 27.05 -2.16
N ASP A 17 3.37 26.13 -3.04
CA ASP A 17 4.13 25.67 -4.20
C ASP A 17 3.16 25.32 -5.35
N GLU A 18 2.98 26.26 -6.28
CA GLU A 18 2.09 26.10 -7.44
C GLU A 18 2.56 24.96 -8.37
N GLU A 19 3.86 24.78 -8.53
CA GLU A 19 4.43 23.72 -9.37
C GLU A 19 4.12 22.35 -8.79
N LEU A 20 4.35 22.18 -7.49
CA LEU A 20 4.00 20.96 -6.77
C LEU A 20 2.48 20.69 -6.79
N ALA A 21 1.66 21.71 -6.71
CA ALA A 21 0.21 21.56 -6.81
C ALA A 21 -0.21 21.02 -8.18
N VAL A 22 0.40 21.48 -9.27
CA VAL A 22 0.17 20.95 -10.61
C VAL A 22 0.55 19.46 -10.68
N GLU A 23 1.71 19.10 -10.16
CA GLU A 23 2.16 17.70 -10.09
C GLU A 23 1.24 16.83 -9.20
N SER A 24 0.70 17.41 -8.13
CA SER A 24 -0.15 16.72 -7.15
C SER A 24 -1.58 16.49 -7.64
N ARG A 25 -2.01 17.20 -8.66
CA ARG A 25 -3.40 17.13 -9.15
C ARG A 25 -3.85 15.72 -9.52
N PRO A 26 -3.08 14.89 -10.26
CA PRO A 26 -3.48 13.52 -10.57
C PRO A 26 -3.59 12.64 -9.31
N VAL A 27 -2.74 12.88 -8.33
CA VAL A 27 -2.76 12.15 -7.04
C VAL A 27 -3.99 12.55 -6.25
N TYR A 28 -4.27 13.85 -6.16
CA TYR A 28 -5.49 14.37 -5.53
C TYR A 28 -6.75 13.77 -6.15
N GLU A 29 -6.87 13.81 -7.48
CA GLU A 29 -8.01 13.28 -8.22
C GLU A 29 -8.17 11.76 -7.97
N ARG A 30 -7.09 11.01 -8.01
CA ARG A 30 -7.09 9.57 -7.69
C ARG A 30 -7.59 9.29 -6.28
N LEU A 31 -7.06 9.96 -5.27
CA LEU A 31 -7.45 9.81 -3.87
C LEU A 31 -8.91 10.20 -3.65
N TYR A 32 -9.36 11.27 -4.30
CA TYR A 32 -10.75 11.71 -4.25
C TYR A 32 -11.70 10.69 -4.87
N LEU A 33 -11.38 10.18 -6.08
CA LEU A 33 -12.18 9.18 -6.77
C LEU A 33 -12.26 7.86 -6.00
N GLN A 34 -11.14 7.39 -5.43
CA GLN A 34 -11.13 6.20 -4.57
C GLN A 34 -12.09 6.36 -3.39
N GLN A 35 -12.07 7.52 -2.75
CA GLN A 35 -12.97 7.81 -1.63
C GLN A 35 -14.42 7.91 -2.09
N TYR A 36 -14.67 8.58 -3.21
CA TYR A 36 -16.01 8.70 -3.79
C TYR A 36 -16.60 7.33 -4.16
N GLU A 37 -15.83 6.48 -4.82
CA GLU A 37 -16.24 5.14 -5.19
C GLU A 37 -16.54 4.27 -3.96
N HIS A 38 -15.69 4.36 -2.94
CA HIS A 38 -15.91 3.67 -1.67
C HIS A 38 -17.26 4.05 -1.04
N PHE A 39 -17.55 5.35 -0.90
CA PHE A 39 -18.83 5.80 -0.36
C PHE A 39 -20.02 5.50 -1.28
N ARG A 40 -19.81 5.53 -2.58
CA ARG A 40 -20.84 5.16 -3.55
C ARG A 40 -21.24 3.68 -3.41
N GLU A 41 -20.28 2.79 -3.24
CA GLU A 41 -20.56 1.36 -3.04
C GLU A 41 -21.24 1.10 -1.68
N LEU A 42 -20.81 1.77 -0.62
CA LEU A 42 -21.51 1.74 0.67
C LEU A 42 -22.98 2.22 0.54
N ALA A 43 -23.19 3.34 -0.14
CA ALA A 43 -24.54 3.87 -0.37
C ALA A 43 -25.41 2.88 -1.17
N LYS A 44 -24.86 2.29 -2.25
CA LYS A 44 -25.57 1.26 -3.02
C LYS A 44 -26.02 0.09 -2.14
N LEU A 45 -25.14 -0.37 -1.25
CA LEU A 45 -25.47 -1.46 -0.34
C LEU A 45 -26.61 -1.09 0.63
N PHE A 46 -26.49 0.07 1.30
CA PHE A 46 -27.54 0.53 2.21
C PHE A 46 -28.88 0.69 1.50
N TYR A 47 -28.84 1.20 0.27
CA TYR A 47 -30.05 1.36 -0.53
C TYR A 47 -30.62 0.05 -1.07
N SER A 48 -29.78 -0.91 -1.42
CA SER A 48 -30.22 -2.23 -1.91
C SER A 48 -30.76 -3.13 -0.79
N SER A 49 -30.28 -2.95 0.44
CA SER A 49 -30.72 -3.71 1.61
C SER A 49 -32.00 -3.15 2.25
N ASN A 50 -32.44 -1.95 1.87
CA ASN A 50 -33.67 -1.36 2.39
C ASN A 50 -34.91 -2.01 1.74
N ARG A 51 -35.53 -2.95 2.46
CA ARG A 51 -36.74 -3.67 2.04
C ARG A 51 -38.03 -3.07 2.61
N THR A 52 -37.95 -1.97 3.39
CA THR A 52 -39.05 -1.43 4.18
C THR A 52 -39.92 -0.41 3.46
N ALA A 53 -39.51 0.08 2.30
CA ALA A 53 -40.28 1.06 1.55
C ALA A 53 -40.54 0.55 0.12
N ASP A 54 -41.77 0.16 -0.15
CA ASP A 54 -42.29 -0.04 -1.50
C ASP A 54 -42.50 1.35 -2.15
N SER A 55 -41.45 1.81 -2.82
CA SER A 55 -41.52 3.03 -3.62
C SER A 55 -40.91 2.80 -4.99
N TYR A 56 -41.45 3.46 -6.02
CA TYR A 56 -40.97 3.46 -7.38
C TYR A 56 -39.47 3.87 -7.49
N PHE A 57 -38.98 4.65 -6.52
CA PHE A 57 -37.58 5.05 -6.43
C PHE A 57 -36.67 3.84 -6.18
N TRP A 58 -37.05 2.94 -5.28
CA TRP A 58 -36.28 1.73 -4.96
C TRP A 58 -36.39 0.68 -6.06
N GLU A 59 -37.54 0.62 -6.73
CA GLU A 59 -37.77 -0.28 -7.87
C GLU A 59 -36.96 0.16 -9.10
N ALA A 60 -36.93 1.44 -9.41
CA ALA A 60 -36.10 1.99 -10.48
C ALA A 60 -34.60 1.74 -10.26
N ARG A 61 -34.13 1.73 -9.03
CA ARG A 61 -32.75 1.38 -8.69
C ARG A 61 -32.44 -0.11 -8.82
N ARG A 62 -33.40 -0.99 -8.60
CA ARG A 62 -33.24 -2.43 -8.86
C ARG A 62 -33.16 -2.74 -10.35
N LEU A 63 -33.74 -1.91 -11.20
CA LEU A 63 -33.78 -2.07 -12.65
C LEU A 63 -32.56 -1.44 -13.37
N GLN A 64 -31.76 -0.63 -12.69
CA GLN A 64 -30.50 -0.16 -13.26
C GLN A 64 -29.51 -1.32 -13.36
N PRO A 65 -29.04 -1.66 -14.58
CA PRO A 65 -28.02 -2.69 -14.73
C PRO A 65 -26.79 -2.28 -13.92
N GLU A 66 -26.42 -3.12 -12.96
CA GLU A 66 -25.18 -2.93 -12.23
C GLU A 66 -24.02 -3.02 -13.22
N ALA A 67 -23.29 -1.93 -13.38
CA ALA A 67 -22.11 -1.87 -14.23
C ALA A 67 -20.94 -2.71 -13.66
N PHE A 68 -21.18 -3.47 -12.60
CA PHE A 68 -20.19 -4.33 -11.93
C PHE A 68 -20.79 -5.71 -11.66
N ASP A 69 -20.17 -6.71 -12.25
CA ASP A 69 -20.47 -8.15 -12.12
C ASP A 69 -20.15 -8.74 -10.71
N LEU A 70 -20.01 -7.90 -9.69
CA LEU A 70 -19.72 -8.35 -8.34
C LEU A 70 -21.00 -8.43 -7.52
N PRO A 71 -21.30 -9.58 -6.87
CA PRO A 71 -22.41 -9.67 -5.94
C PRO A 71 -22.34 -8.53 -4.93
N ALA A 72 -23.48 -7.91 -4.62
CA ALA A 72 -23.60 -6.76 -3.70
C ALA A 72 -22.86 -7.00 -2.36
N ARG A 73 -22.75 -8.24 -1.94
CA ARG A 73 -22.02 -8.69 -0.75
C ARG A 73 -20.50 -8.57 -0.90
N THR A 74 -19.96 -8.88 -2.07
CA THR A 74 -18.51 -8.75 -2.37
C THR A 74 -18.12 -7.27 -2.49
N ALA A 75 -18.99 -6.45 -3.07
CA ALA A 75 -18.80 -5.01 -3.10
C ALA A 75 -18.84 -4.40 -1.68
N PHE A 76 -19.73 -4.89 -0.81
CA PHE A 76 -19.78 -4.50 0.61
C PHE A 76 -18.51 -4.86 1.36
N ILE A 77 -18.02 -6.08 1.20
CA ILE A 77 -16.80 -6.52 1.84
C ILE A 77 -15.63 -5.63 1.40
N LYS A 78 -15.50 -5.33 0.10
CA LYS A 78 -14.50 -4.38 -0.40
C LYS A 78 -14.68 -2.97 0.16
N ALA A 79 -15.93 -2.51 0.30
CA ALA A 79 -16.24 -1.18 0.79
C ALA A 79 -16.02 -1.04 2.32
N VAL A 80 -16.34 -2.06 3.11
CA VAL A 80 -16.19 -2.05 4.58
C VAL A 80 -14.78 -2.45 5.00
N ALA A 81 -14.13 -3.35 4.28
CA ALA A 81 -12.74 -3.73 4.52
C ALA A 81 -11.74 -2.61 4.19
N GLY A 82 -12.14 -1.61 3.43
CA GLY A 82 -11.50 -0.31 3.20
C GLY A 82 -9.98 -0.28 3.14
N GLN A 83 -9.37 -1.11 2.31
CA GLN A 83 -7.97 -1.53 2.31
C GLN A 83 -7.70 -2.70 3.29
N PRO A 84 -6.77 -3.60 2.97
CA PRO A 84 -6.56 -4.85 3.68
C PRO A 84 -6.09 -4.63 5.13
N ALA A 85 -7.00 -4.18 5.97
CA ALA A 85 -6.85 -4.34 7.39
C ALA A 85 -7.22 -5.79 7.68
N ALA A 86 -6.26 -6.58 8.02
CA ALA A 86 -6.26 -8.03 8.26
C ALA A 86 -7.33 -8.58 9.23
N GLY A 87 -8.37 -7.83 9.57
CA GLY A 87 -9.37 -8.22 10.56
C GLY A 87 -10.69 -8.68 9.96
N TYR A 88 -11.26 -7.94 9.01
CA TYR A 88 -12.62 -8.22 8.52
C TYR A 88 -12.67 -9.27 7.41
N GLU A 89 -11.67 -9.32 6.55
CA GLU A 89 -11.55 -10.35 5.52
C GLU A 89 -11.50 -11.74 6.15
N ARG A 90 -10.77 -11.89 7.26
CA ARG A 90 -10.67 -13.13 8.00
C ARG A 90 -12.02 -13.59 8.56
N VAL A 91 -12.83 -12.68 9.09
CA VAL A 91 -14.17 -13.00 9.60
C VAL A 91 -15.10 -13.50 8.49
N VAL A 92 -14.99 -12.94 7.27
CA VAL A 92 -15.80 -13.35 6.12
C VAL A 92 -15.32 -14.69 5.56
N ILE A 93 -14.01 -14.92 5.55
CA ILE A 93 -13.39 -16.19 5.15
C ILE A 93 -13.76 -17.29 6.15
N ASP A 94 -13.65 -17.01 7.45
CA ASP A 94 -13.94 -17.96 8.53
C ASP A 94 -15.43 -18.36 8.58
N ARG A 95 -16.32 -17.48 8.08
CA ARG A 95 -17.77 -17.78 7.95
C ARG A 95 -18.14 -18.51 6.66
N ALA A 96 -17.17 -18.89 5.84
CA ALA A 96 -17.39 -19.50 4.52
C ALA A 96 -18.34 -18.70 3.60
N GLU A 97 -18.35 -17.39 3.72
CA GLU A 97 -19.26 -16.49 3.02
C GLU A 97 -18.62 -15.86 1.77
N ALA A 98 -17.32 -16.11 1.54
CA ALA A 98 -16.58 -15.59 0.39
C ALA A 98 -16.48 -16.65 -0.72
N PRO A 99 -16.37 -16.25 -2.01
CA PRO A 99 -16.10 -17.17 -3.11
C PRO A 99 -14.81 -17.96 -2.89
N GLU A 100 -14.80 -19.25 -3.21
CA GLU A 100 -13.65 -20.14 -3.00
C GLU A 100 -12.34 -19.62 -3.61
N GLN A 101 -12.41 -19.02 -4.81
CA GLN A 101 -11.24 -18.43 -5.48
C GLN A 101 -10.64 -17.25 -4.70
N PHE A 102 -11.49 -16.44 -4.06
CA PHE A 102 -11.04 -15.34 -3.22
C PHE A 102 -10.40 -15.87 -1.92
N VAL A 103 -11.03 -16.86 -1.29
CA VAL A 103 -10.49 -17.53 -0.09
C VAL A 103 -9.12 -18.16 -0.39
N ALA A 104 -8.98 -18.81 -1.53
CA ALA A 104 -7.73 -19.42 -1.96
C ALA A 104 -6.62 -18.36 -2.16
N ALA A 105 -6.91 -17.27 -2.86
CA ALA A 105 -5.94 -16.20 -3.11
C ALA A 105 -5.49 -15.49 -1.83
N VAL A 106 -6.41 -15.26 -0.88
CA VAL A 106 -6.06 -14.66 0.42
C VAL A 106 -5.20 -15.61 1.24
N ARG A 107 -5.55 -16.89 1.30
CA ARG A 107 -4.75 -17.90 2.01
C ARG A 107 -3.36 -18.06 1.42
N GLU A 108 -3.23 -18.07 0.10
CA GLU A 108 -1.94 -18.15 -0.58
C GLU A 108 -1.06 -16.94 -0.22
N SER A 109 -1.63 -15.72 -0.24
CA SER A 109 -0.94 -14.51 0.17
C SER A 109 -0.54 -14.53 1.66
N GLU A 110 -1.43 -15.02 2.55
CA GLU A 110 -1.13 -15.13 3.99
C GLU A 110 -0.01 -16.16 4.25
N ILE A 111 0.00 -17.29 3.53
CA ILE A 111 1.05 -18.31 3.63
C ILE A 111 2.39 -17.71 3.18
N GLU A 112 2.42 -17.04 2.02
CA GLU A 112 3.64 -16.41 1.51
C GLU A 112 4.22 -15.39 2.49
N VAL A 113 3.36 -14.49 3.03
CA VAL A 113 3.78 -13.51 4.04
C VAL A 113 4.30 -14.19 5.30
N SER A 114 3.58 -15.22 5.79
CA SER A 114 3.99 -15.98 6.98
C SER A 114 5.33 -16.69 6.78
N ASP A 115 5.56 -17.27 5.61
CA ASP A 115 6.81 -17.98 5.33
C ASP A 115 7.98 -17.01 5.17
N ARG A 116 7.79 -15.87 4.50
CA ARG A 116 8.79 -14.79 4.47
C ARG A 116 9.09 -14.23 5.85
N GLN A 117 8.08 -14.10 6.71
CA GLN A 117 8.24 -13.65 8.09
C GLN A 117 9.12 -14.63 8.91
N LYS A 118 8.87 -15.94 8.80
CA LYS A 118 9.69 -16.97 9.46
C LYS A 118 11.14 -16.93 8.98
N VAL A 119 11.36 -16.75 7.66
CA VAL A 119 12.71 -16.64 7.09
C VAL A 119 13.40 -15.37 7.61
N ALA A 120 12.70 -14.22 7.64
CA ALA A 120 13.23 -12.97 8.16
C ALA A 120 13.60 -13.09 9.64
N GLU A 121 12.73 -13.69 10.46
CA GLU A 121 12.99 -13.93 11.90
C GLU A 121 14.19 -14.86 12.11
N ALA A 122 14.30 -15.94 11.36
CA ALA A 122 15.42 -16.88 11.43
C ALA A 122 16.77 -16.24 11.05
N ASN A 123 16.74 -15.30 10.09
CA ASN A 123 17.93 -14.64 9.57
C ASN A 123 18.17 -13.24 10.15
N ARG A 124 17.43 -12.81 11.15
CA ARG A 124 17.53 -11.46 11.73
C ARG A 124 18.96 -11.07 12.11
N ASN A 125 19.72 -11.99 12.68
CA ASN A 125 21.11 -11.76 13.06
C ASN A 125 22.09 -11.77 11.87
N ALA A 126 21.66 -12.28 10.74
CA ALA A 126 22.47 -12.40 9.52
C ALA A 126 22.09 -11.34 8.45
N VAL A 127 21.12 -10.47 8.72
CA VAL A 127 20.66 -9.43 7.77
C VAL A 127 21.82 -8.55 7.31
N ALA A 128 22.78 -8.25 8.18
CA ALA A 128 23.94 -7.42 7.84
C ALA A 128 24.81 -8.02 6.73
N THR A 129 24.93 -9.35 6.67
CA THR A 129 25.71 -10.07 5.66
C THR A 129 24.89 -10.49 4.46
N ALA A 130 23.57 -10.34 4.52
CA ALA A 130 22.68 -10.67 3.42
C ALA A 130 22.89 -9.74 2.22
N VAL A 131 22.76 -10.30 1.02
CA VAL A 131 22.86 -9.56 -0.25
C VAL A 131 21.43 -9.36 -0.79
N PRO A 132 20.86 -8.14 -0.69
CA PRO A 132 19.51 -7.89 -1.11
C PRO A 132 19.39 -7.75 -2.62
N LEU A 133 18.38 -8.39 -3.21
CA LEU A 133 18.00 -8.25 -4.60
C LEU A 133 16.56 -7.73 -4.70
N ILE A 134 16.37 -6.61 -5.40
CA ILE A 134 15.04 -6.04 -5.64
C ILE A 134 14.29 -6.90 -6.65
N ALA A 135 13.02 -7.15 -6.40
CA ALA A 135 12.13 -7.87 -7.31
C ALA A 135 11.95 -7.08 -8.63
N LYS A 136 11.91 -7.80 -9.76
CA LYS A 136 11.90 -7.21 -11.13
C LYS A 136 10.71 -6.27 -11.41
N ASN A 137 9.60 -6.45 -10.70
CA ASN A 137 8.36 -5.70 -10.90
C ASN A 137 8.17 -4.58 -9.85
N VAL A 138 9.26 -4.12 -9.25
CA VAL A 138 9.26 -3.04 -8.27
C VAL A 138 9.79 -1.77 -8.93
N GLU A 139 9.06 -0.69 -8.73
CA GLU A 139 9.43 0.64 -9.21
C GLU A 139 9.66 1.57 -8.02
N LEU A 140 10.77 2.30 -8.04
CA LEU A 140 11.04 3.41 -7.13
C LEU A 140 10.87 4.71 -7.90
N VAL A 141 9.87 5.51 -7.53
CA VAL A 141 9.53 6.76 -8.20
C VAL A 141 9.50 7.91 -7.20
N ILE A 142 9.65 9.16 -7.69
CA ILE A 142 9.38 10.36 -6.91
C ILE A 142 8.02 10.88 -7.33
N GLU A 143 7.09 10.96 -6.40
CA GLU A 143 5.76 11.51 -6.67
C GLU A 143 5.22 12.27 -5.47
N PRO A 144 4.21 13.16 -5.67
CA PRO A 144 3.53 13.82 -4.58
C PRO A 144 2.80 12.83 -3.68
N VAL A 145 3.00 12.95 -2.37
CA VAL A 145 2.34 12.17 -1.32
C VAL A 145 1.67 13.11 -0.35
N LEU A 146 0.50 12.76 0.13
CA LEU A 146 -0.19 13.53 1.17
C LEU A 146 0.46 13.25 2.52
N GLU A 147 1.12 14.26 3.09
CA GLU A 147 1.78 14.20 4.37
C GLU A 147 1.49 15.45 5.19
N SER A 148 1.12 15.27 6.46
CA SER A 148 0.90 16.38 7.41
C SER A 148 -0.04 17.50 6.93
N GLY A 149 -1.01 17.16 6.07
CA GLY A 149 -2.03 18.11 5.60
C GLY A 149 -1.69 18.87 4.33
N MET A 150 -0.63 18.48 3.62
CA MET A 150 -0.27 19.01 2.31
C MET A 150 0.40 17.94 1.45
N PHE A 151 0.57 18.19 0.15
CA PHE A 151 1.33 17.32 -0.71
C PHE A 151 2.82 17.67 -0.63
N VAL A 152 3.66 16.64 -0.55
CA VAL A 152 5.13 16.75 -0.57
C VAL A 152 5.68 15.76 -1.57
N ARG A 153 6.79 16.09 -2.26
CA ARG A 153 7.50 15.11 -3.09
C ARG A 153 8.16 14.09 -2.21
N SER A 154 7.87 12.82 -2.43
CA SER A 154 8.42 11.72 -1.65
C SER A 154 8.82 10.56 -2.55
N TYR A 155 9.74 9.75 -2.08
CA TYR A 155 10.05 8.48 -2.73
C TYR A 155 8.94 7.48 -2.45
N VAL A 156 8.46 6.82 -3.50
CA VAL A 156 7.37 5.85 -3.42
C VAL A 156 7.80 4.55 -4.09
N ILE A 157 7.66 3.46 -3.36
CA ILE A 157 7.87 2.11 -3.88
C ILE A 157 6.53 1.58 -4.36
N ARG A 158 6.47 1.15 -5.61
CA ARG A 158 5.32 0.43 -6.20
C ARG A 158 5.69 -1.02 -6.45
N SER A 159 4.79 -1.91 -6.11
CA SER A 159 4.93 -3.34 -6.39
C SER A 159 3.57 -3.90 -6.84
N PRO A 160 3.53 -5.10 -7.45
CA PRO A 160 2.27 -5.75 -7.80
C PRO A 160 1.32 -5.93 -6.60
N LYS A 161 1.86 -6.14 -5.41
CA LYS A 161 1.08 -6.26 -4.16
C LYS A 161 0.61 -4.90 -3.63
N ARG A 162 1.31 -3.81 -3.97
CA ARG A 162 1.00 -2.43 -3.55
C ARG A 162 1.05 -1.47 -4.73
N PRO A 163 0.10 -1.55 -5.67
CA PRO A 163 0.11 -0.74 -6.89
C PRO A 163 -0.08 0.77 -6.62
N VAL A 164 -0.72 1.13 -5.51
CA VAL A 164 -0.85 2.53 -5.09
C VAL A 164 0.49 3.10 -4.64
N GLY A 165 1.40 2.23 -4.19
CA GLY A 165 2.70 2.61 -3.68
C GLY A 165 2.73 2.86 -2.17
N THR A 166 3.94 2.84 -1.63
CA THR A 166 4.22 3.15 -0.22
C THR A 166 5.36 4.15 -0.17
N ALA A 167 5.14 5.28 0.52
CA ALA A 167 6.18 6.28 0.72
C ALA A 167 7.32 5.73 1.59
N VAL A 168 8.55 6.07 1.23
CA VAL A 168 9.75 5.70 1.97
C VAL A 168 10.65 6.93 2.19
N SER A 169 11.45 6.88 3.23
CA SER A 169 12.41 7.96 3.50
C SER A 169 13.51 8.00 2.44
N PRO A 170 14.16 9.17 2.22
CA PRO A 170 15.25 9.29 1.26
C PRO A 170 16.39 8.30 1.50
N ILE A 171 16.72 8.01 2.76
CA ILE A 171 17.78 7.07 3.10
C ILE A 171 17.42 5.63 2.72
N VAL A 172 16.15 5.21 2.88
CA VAL A 172 15.67 3.89 2.45
C VAL A 172 15.64 3.81 0.93
N ALA A 173 15.22 4.89 0.24
CA ALA A 173 15.25 4.95 -1.22
C ALA A 173 16.69 4.84 -1.76
N ALA A 174 17.64 5.53 -1.14
CA ALA A 174 19.06 5.43 -1.50
C ALA A 174 19.61 4.01 -1.24
N ALA A 175 19.23 3.38 -0.12
CA ALA A 175 19.59 2.00 0.17
C ALA A 175 19.06 1.02 -0.88
N LEU A 176 17.82 1.17 -1.29
CA LEU A 176 17.22 0.35 -2.35
C LEU A 176 17.92 0.54 -3.69
N ALA A 177 18.31 1.76 -4.05
CA ALA A 177 19.06 2.02 -5.27
C ALA A 177 20.44 1.30 -5.31
N LEU A 178 20.97 0.93 -4.14
CA LEU A 178 22.20 0.17 -3.99
C LEU A 178 22.00 -1.35 -3.88
N ALA A 179 20.76 -1.80 -3.70
CA ALA A 179 20.39 -3.22 -3.53
C ALA A 179 20.33 -3.94 -4.90
N ASP A 180 21.47 -4.13 -5.52
CA ASP A 180 21.65 -4.66 -6.87
C ASP A 180 22.00 -6.17 -6.91
N GLY A 181 21.92 -6.86 -5.78
CA GLY A 181 22.27 -8.26 -5.65
C GLY A 181 23.78 -8.54 -5.59
N ASN A 182 24.62 -7.51 -5.48
CA ASN A 182 26.08 -7.66 -5.41
C ASN A 182 26.68 -7.19 -4.08
N ARG A 183 25.99 -6.30 -3.37
CA ARG A 183 26.44 -5.69 -2.12
C ARG A 183 25.68 -6.26 -0.96
N SER A 184 26.39 -6.54 0.14
CA SER A 184 25.75 -6.86 1.41
C SER A 184 25.04 -5.64 2.01
N VAL A 185 24.07 -5.88 2.88
CA VAL A 185 23.39 -4.81 3.63
C VAL A 185 24.39 -3.95 4.40
N MET A 186 25.45 -4.55 4.97
CA MET A 186 26.49 -3.81 5.69
C MET A 186 27.25 -2.87 4.76
N GLU A 187 27.66 -3.33 3.58
CA GLU A 187 28.36 -2.48 2.60
C GLU A 187 27.47 -1.32 2.13
N ILE A 188 26.16 -1.55 1.98
CA ILE A 188 25.20 -0.49 1.68
C ILE A 188 25.12 0.53 2.82
N ILE A 189 25.04 0.07 4.07
CA ILE A 189 24.99 0.90 5.27
C ILE A 189 26.27 1.75 5.40
N GLU A 190 27.45 1.14 5.27
CA GLU A 190 28.73 1.83 5.35
C GLU A 190 28.87 2.90 4.27
N ARG A 191 28.44 2.59 3.06
CA ARG A 191 28.45 3.55 1.96
C ARG A 191 27.54 4.73 2.22
N LEU A 192 26.28 4.49 2.64
CA LEU A 192 25.32 5.56 2.95
C LEU A 192 25.76 6.40 4.17
N SER A 193 26.32 5.76 5.19
CA SER A 193 26.92 6.46 6.34
C SER A 193 28.01 7.45 5.89
N THR A 194 28.87 7.03 4.96
CA THR A 194 29.94 7.87 4.42
C THR A 194 29.43 8.97 3.50
N GLU A 195 28.52 8.63 2.55
CA GLU A 195 28.00 9.58 1.56
C GLU A 195 27.12 10.69 2.19
N HIS A 196 26.40 10.38 3.26
CA HIS A 196 25.48 11.32 3.94
C HIS A 196 26.02 11.89 5.25
N GLU A 197 27.25 11.53 5.64
CA GLU A 197 27.87 11.96 6.90
C GLU A 197 27.02 11.62 8.14
N ILE A 198 26.28 10.50 8.12
CA ILE A 198 25.43 10.03 9.21
C ILE A 198 26.16 8.94 9.99
N GLN A 199 26.00 8.92 11.31
CA GLN A 199 26.65 7.89 12.14
C GLN A 199 26.11 6.50 11.79
N LEU A 200 27.03 5.53 11.66
CA LEU A 200 26.71 4.15 11.33
C LEU A 200 25.65 3.54 12.28
N GLY A 201 25.74 3.85 13.57
CA GLY A 201 24.80 3.39 14.60
C GLY A 201 23.38 3.92 14.44
N GLU A 202 23.18 5.03 13.72
CA GLU A 202 21.86 5.60 13.45
C GLU A 202 21.25 5.03 12.16
N VAL A 203 22.08 4.81 11.13
CA VAL A 203 21.62 4.31 9.82
C VAL A 203 21.37 2.79 9.85
N ALA A 204 22.23 2.04 10.49
CA ALA A 204 22.19 0.58 10.46
C ALA A 204 20.85 -0.01 10.91
N PRO A 205 20.25 0.35 12.06
CA PRO A 205 19.00 -0.20 12.49
C PRO A 205 17.83 0.18 11.55
N VAL A 206 17.87 1.38 10.97
CA VAL A 206 16.82 1.84 10.04
C VAL A 206 16.85 1.03 8.76
N ILE A 207 18.03 0.86 8.13
CA ILE A 207 18.14 0.11 6.88
C ILE A 207 17.86 -1.37 7.10
N ALA A 208 18.42 -1.98 8.16
CA ALA A 208 18.19 -3.39 8.45
C ALA A 208 16.70 -3.70 8.68
N SER A 209 16.02 -2.91 9.49
CA SER A 209 14.58 -3.09 9.74
C SER A 209 13.74 -2.82 8.47
N SER A 210 14.12 -1.81 7.69
CA SER A 210 13.41 -1.52 6.43
C SER A 210 13.56 -2.66 5.43
N PHE A 211 14.76 -3.25 5.30
CA PHE A 211 14.98 -4.37 4.39
C PHE A 211 14.28 -5.65 4.86
N GLU A 212 14.17 -5.89 6.16
CA GLU A 212 13.36 -6.99 6.71
C GLU A 212 11.88 -6.82 6.31
N ILE A 213 11.30 -5.62 6.49
CA ILE A 213 9.92 -5.33 6.11
C ILE A 213 9.71 -5.43 4.59
N LEU A 214 10.63 -4.87 3.80
CA LEU A 214 10.56 -4.89 2.34
C LEU A 214 10.71 -6.30 1.77
N TYR A 215 11.47 -7.17 2.43
CA TYR A 215 11.53 -8.59 2.12
C TYR A 215 10.19 -9.29 2.39
N ILE A 216 9.59 -9.06 3.55
CA ILE A 216 8.28 -9.63 3.91
C ILE A 216 7.21 -9.17 2.91
N ASP A 217 7.22 -7.91 2.52
CA ASP A 217 6.31 -7.32 1.52
C ASP A 217 6.59 -7.76 0.07
N GLY A 218 7.70 -8.46 -0.19
CA GLY A 218 8.06 -8.95 -1.51
C GLY A 218 8.65 -7.89 -2.44
N VAL A 219 9.11 -6.77 -1.92
CA VAL A 219 9.88 -5.74 -2.63
C VAL A 219 11.31 -6.21 -2.84
N ILE A 220 11.90 -6.84 -1.83
CA ILE A 220 13.16 -7.57 -1.93
C ILE A 220 12.81 -9.03 -2.19
N GLU A 221 13.29 -9.58 -3.31
CA GLU A 221 12.98 -10.94 -3.74
C GLU A 221 13.78 -11.97 -2.92
N GLU A 222 15.06 -11.71 -2.71
CA GLU A 222 15.97 -12.57 -1.99
C GLU A 222 16.81 -11.78 -0.98
N LEU A 223 16.95 -12.31 0.22
CA LEU A 223 17.94 -11.97 1.21
C LEU A 223 18.89 -13.17 1.29
N MET A 224 19.84 -13.26 0.35
CA MET A 224 20.80 -14.36 0.34
C MET A 224 21.83 -14.11 1.44
N THR A 225 21.93 -15.04 2.38
CA THR A 225 23.05 -15.11 3.31
C THR A 225 24.19 -15.88 2.62
N THR A 226 25.33 -15.24 2.43
CA THR A 226 26.56 -15.89 1.95
C THR A 226 27.12 -16.86 2.96
#